data_5827f0c36695b1f45634aaec00471558
#
_entry.id   5827f0c36695b1f45634aaec00471558
#
_cell.length_a   1.000
_cell.length_b   1.000
_cell.length_c   1.000
_cell.angle_alpha   90.00
_cell.angle_beta   90.00
_cell.angle_gamma   90.00
#
_symmetry.space_group_name_H-M   'P 1'
#
loop_
_entity.id
_entity.type
_entity.pdbx_description
1 polymer ?
#
loop_
_entity_poly.entity_id
_entity_poly.type
_entity_poly.pdbx_seq_one_letter_code
_entity_poly.pdbx_strand_id
1 'polypeptide(L)'
;RADIMDLADPRRRLRMLPFTMQTGTFSSNPVSTGVACAVIAELEKGEIYARMDAVGSALMEGLRTAMAEAGVPARVCGDPTVFQIWFTDQEPRDHRSVGKADTLRHMRFSDLLLRQGVLKAAEKFFVSGVHTDEDVAQTNEAFRVVAQQLAEGV
;
A
#
# COMPACT_ATOMS: atom_id res chain seq x y z
N ARG A 1 22.31 1.24 14.03
CA ARG A 1 22.89 1.76 15.27
C ARG A 1 23.19 0.57 16.17
N ALA A 2 24.42 0.50 16.71
CA ALA A 2 24.90 -0.63 17.50
C ALA A 2 24.09 -0.81 18.79
N ASP A 3 23.72 0.28 19.44
CA ASP A 3 22.92 0.31 20.67
C ASP A 3 21.52 -0.32 20.51
N ILE A 4 20.92 -0.21 19.32
CA ILE A 4 19.65 -0.88 18.99
C ILE A 4 19.87 -2.37 18.73
N MET A 5 20.90 -2.72 17.96
CA MET A 5 21.23 -4.11 17.65
C MET A 5 21.67 -4.90 18.89
N ASP A 6 22.27 -4.22 19.87
CA ASP A 6 22.64 -4.83 21.16
C ASP A 6 21.42 -5.38 21.93
N LEU A 7 20.23 -4.82 21.72
CA LEU A 7 18.99 -5.36 22.30
C LEU A 7 18.64 -6.76 21.79
N ALA A 8 19.12 -7.16 20.62
CA ALA A 8 18.91 -8.50 20.07
C ALA A 8 19.97 -9.53 20.49
N ASP A 9 20.98 -9.14 21.29
CA ASP A 9 21.98 -10.08 21.80
C ASP A 9 21.34 -11.09 22.76
N PRO A 10 21.34 -12.40 22.44
CA PRO A 10 20.70 -13.42 23.27
C PRO A 10 21.27 -13.53 24.68
N ARG A 11 22.53 -13.08 24.91
CA ARG A 11 23.16 -13.05 26.23
C ARG A 11 22.45 -12.11 27.20
N ARG A 12 21.77 -11.07 26.69
CA ARG A 12 20.96 -10.15 27.49
C ARG A 12 19.79 -10.88 28.15
N ARG A 13 19.12 -11.79 27.43
CA ARG A 13 18.04 -12.63 27.97
C ARG A 13 18.51 -13.46 29.17
N LEU A 14 19.70 -14.05 29.07
CA LEU A 14 20.29 -14.83 30.17
C LEU A 14 20.61 -13.99 31.41
N ARG A 15 20.84 -12.70 31.24
CA ARG A 15 21.15 -11.74 32.32
C ARG A 15 19.91 -10.96 32.80
N MET A 16 18.72 -11.32 32.38
CA MET A 16 17.46 -10.62 32.69
C MET A 16 17.47 -9.12 32.32
N LEU A 17 18.24 -8.74 31.31
CA LEU A 17 18.28 -7.38 30.77
C LEU A 17 17.22 -7.19 29.70
N PRO A 18 16.83 -5.94 29.38
CA PRO A 18 15.94 -5.66 28.25
C PRO A 18 16.44 -6.35 26.98
N PHE A 19 15.57 -7.12 26.33
CA PHE A 19 15.88 -7.98 25.19
C PHE A 19 14.74 -7.96 24.19
N THR A 20 15.08 -7.81 22.92
CA THR A 20 14.14 -7.95 21.79
C THR A 20 14.45 -9.23 21.05
N MET A 21 13.49 -10.17 21.04
CA MET A 21 13.67 -11.43 20.33
C MET A 21 13.66 -11.18 18.83
N GLN A 22 14.73 -11.61 18.18
CA GLN A 22 14.86 -11.65 16.71
C GLN A 22 14.62 -13.09 16.27
N THR A 23 13.51 -13.35 15.57
CA THR A 23 13.18 -14.67 15.03
C THR A 23 12.67 -14.56 13.62
N GLY A 24 12.88 -15.62 12.86
CA GLY A 24 12.37 -15.76 11.49
C GLY A 24 13.08 -16.92 10.82
N THR A 25 12.33 -17.84 10.24
CA THR A 25 12.86 -19.05 9.61
C THR A 25 13.90 -18.74 8.52
N PHE A 26 13.72 -17.62 7.81
CA PHE A 26 14.62 -17.17 6.76
C PHE A 26 15.58 -16.04 7.18
N SER A 27 15.54 -15.61 8.43
CA SER A 27 16.52 -14.65 8.98
C SER A 27 17.91 -15.30 8.90
N SER A 28 18.89 -14.58 8.37
CA SER A 28 20.26 -15.06 8.15
C SER A 28 20.41 -16.13 7.06
N ASN A 29 19.38 -16.47 6.29
CA ASN A 29 19.56 -17.34 5.13
C ASN A 29 20.42 -16.61 4.08
N PRO A 30 21.54 -17.20 3.59
CA PRO A 30 22.45 -16.53 2.67
C PRO A 30 21.80 -16.07 1.37
N VAL A 31 20.84 -16.83 0.83
CA VAL A 31 20.11 -16.44 -0.39
C VAL A 31 19.24 -15.23 -0.11
N SER A 32 18.45 -15.25 0.97
CA SER A 32 17.58 -14.11 1.33
C SER A 32 18.38 -12.84 1.62
N THR A 33 19.50 -12.96 2.32
CA THR A 33 20.36 -11.79 2.59
C THR A 33 21.07 -11.29 1.34
N GLY A 34 21.50 -12.18 0.44
CA GLY A 34 22.08 -11.80 -0.85
C GLY A 34 21.08 -11.04 -1.72
N VAL A 35 19.84 -11.53 -1.82
CA VAL A 35 18.75 -10.82 -2.53
C VAL A 35 18.46 -9.47 -1.87
N ALA A 36 18.36 -9.42 -0.56
CA ALA A 36 18.12 -8.16 0.17
C ALA A 36 19.22 -7.12 -0.12
N CYS A 37 20.48 -7.52 -0.11
CA CYS A 37 21.60 -6.63 -0.46
C CYS A 37 21.49 -6.10 -1.90
N ALA A 38 21.14 -6.96 -2.86
CA ALA A 38 20.95 -6.55 -4.25
C ALA A 38 19.78 -5.56 -4.41
N VAL A 39 18.66 -5.81 -3.74
CA VAL A 39 17.51 -4.89 -3.76
C VAL A 39 17.86 -3.55 -3.12
N ILE A 40 18.56 -3.55 -1.98
CA ILE A 40 18.99 -2.31 -1.32
C ILE A 40 19.90 -1.50 -2.24
N ALA A 41 20.86 -2.15 -2.93
CA ALA A 41 21.76 -1.47 -3.87
C ALA A 41 21.00 -0.81 -5.03
N GLU A 42 19.91 -1.42 -5.52
CA GLU A 42 19.05 -0.78 -6.53
C GLU A 42 18.25 0.39 -5.94
N LEU A 43 17.71 0.25 -4.74
CA LEU A 43 16.96 1.31 -4.07
C LEU A 43 17.83 2.53 -3.74
N GLU A 44 19.12 2.34 -3.41
CA GLU A 44 20.07 3.42 -3.12
C GLU A 44 20.31 4.35 -4.33
N LYS A 45 20.04 3.90 -5.56
CA LYS A 45 20.11 4.75 -6.76
C LYS A 45 19.02 5.83 -6.80
N GLY A 46 17.95 5.67 -6.07
CA GLY A 46 16.85 6.63 -5.95
C GLY A 46 15.84 6.63 -7.12
N GLU A 47 16.17 6.11 -8.27
CA GLU A 47 15.34 6.12 -9.49
C GLU A 47 14.02 5.37 -9.28
N ILE A 48 14.08 4.23 -8.57
CA ILE A 48 12.91 3.39 -8.28
C ILE A 48 11.90 4.16 -7.42
N TYR A 49 12.37 4.90 -6.40
CA TYR A 49 11.49 5.71 -5.55
C TYR A 49 10.81 6.83 -6.34
N ALA A 50 11.57 7.55 -7.20
CA ALA A 50 11.01 8.59 -8.04
C ALA A 50 9.92 8.04 -8.98
N ARG A 51 10.15 6.85 -9.56
CA ARG A 51 9.16 6.19 -10.42
C ARG A 51 7.91 5.78 -9.63
N MET A 52 8.09 5.14 -8.47
CA MET A 52 6.97 4.74 -7.61
C MET A 52 6.13 5.93 -7.16
N ASP A 53 6.78 7.05 -6.80
CA ASP A 53 6.10 8.28 -6.41
C ASP A 53 5.26 8.85 -7.56
N ALA A 54 5.83 8.92 -8.77
CA ALA A 54 5.12 9.41 -9.95
C ALA A 54 3.91 8.54 -10.31
N VAL A 55 4.08 7.21 -10.34
CA VAL A 55 3.02 6.25 -10.63
C VAL A 55 1.92 6.33 -9.56
N GLY A 56 2.30 6.28 -8.29
CA GLY A 56 1.35 6.32 -7.19
C GLY A 56 0.57 7.63 -7.12
N SER A 57 1.23 8.76 -7.35
CA SER A 57 0.56 10.06 -7.42
C SER A 57 -0.47 10.10 -8.53
N ALA A 58 -0.13 9.60 -9.72
CA ALA A 58 -1.06 9.52 -10.86
C ALA A 58 -2.27 8.61 -10.58
N LEU A 59 -2.04 7.47 -9.92
CA LEU A 59 -3.12 6.55 -9.53
C LEU A 59 -4.01 7.14 -8.43
N MET A 60 -3.43 7.79 -7.43
CA MET A 60 -4.20 8.46 -6.37
C MET A 60 -5.09 9.57 -6.92
N GLU A 61 -4.56 10.37 -7.85
CA GLU A 61 -5.32 11.44 -8.49
C GLU A 61 -6.43 10.88 -9.39
N GLY A 62 -6.12 9.87 -10.21
CA GLY A 62 -7.11 9.19 -11.04
C GLY A 62 -8.24 8.59 -10.22
N LEU A 63 -7.93 7.98 -9.08
CA LEU A 63 -8.93 7.41 -8.18
C LEU A 63 -9.80 8.50 -7.52
N ARG A 64 -9.21 9.62 -7.08
CA ARG A 64 -9.97 10.76 -6.54
C ARG A 64 -10.94 11.32 -7.57
N THR A 65 -10.43 11.54 -8.77
CA THR A 65 -11.22 12.07 -9.90
C THR A 65 -12.38 11.16 -10.23
N ALA A 66 -12.12 9.85 -10.40
CA ALA A 66 -13.16 8.88 -10.72
C ALA A 66 -14.28 8.84 -9.68
N MET A 67 -13.94 8.84 -8.38
CA MET A 67 -14.94 8.84 -7.31
C MET A 67 -15.73 10.15 -7.26
N ALA A 68 -15.06 11.29 -7.46
CA ALA A 68 -15.71 12.60 -7.47
C ALA A 68 -16.69 12.74 -8.66
N GLU A 69 -16.29 12.35 -9.85
CA GLU A 69 -17.13 12.38 -11.07
C GLU A 69 -18.35 11.47 -10.95
N ALA A 70 -18.21 10.31 -10.31
CA ALA A 70 -19.32 9.39 -10.06
C ALA A 70 -20.19 9.79 -8.85
N GLY A 71 -19.82 10.85 -8.11
CA GLY A 71 -20.56 11.28 -6.91
C GLY A 71 -20.46 10.28 -5.74
N VAL A 72 -19.43 9.43 -5.71
CA VAL A 72 -19.21 8.45 -4.64
C VAL A 72 -18.36 9.06 -3.54
N PRO A 73 -18.89 9.23 -2.31
CA PRO A 73 -18.12 9.76 -1.20
C PRO A 73 -16.95 8.85 -0.85
N ALA A 74 -15.73 9.35 -1.03
CA ALA A 74 -14.52 8.61 -0.74
C ALA A 74 -13.34 9.54 -0.40
N ARG A 75 -12.37 9.00 0.34
CA ARG A 75 -11.12 9.67 0.69
C ARG A 75 -9.95 8.77 0.30
N VAL A 76 -9.06 9.27 -0.54
CA VAL A 76 -7.82 8.59 -0.94
C VAL A 76 -6.68 9.20 -0.15
N CYS A 77 -6.02 8.41 0.67
CA CYS A 77 -4.94 8.85 1.55
C CYS A 77 -3.81 7.83 1.64
N GLY A 78 -2.67 8.28 2.11
CA GLY A 78 -1.45 7.50 2.22
C GLY A 78 -0.28 8.15 1.49
N ASP A 79 0.81 7.44 1.43
CA ASP A 79 1.98 7.77 0.62
C ASP A 79 1.76 7.26 -0.81
N PRO A 80 2.26 7.92 -1.88
CA PRO A 80 2.11 7.43 -3.25
C PRO A 80 2.55 5.98 -3.46
N THR A 81 3.54 5.52 -2.71
CA THR A 81 4.03 4.14 -2.80
C THR A 81 3.11 3.13 -2.12
N VAL A 82 2.33 3.57 -1.11
CA VAL A 82 1.36 2.75 -0.38
C VAL A 82 0.17 3.59 0.04
N PHE A 83 -0.91 3.53 -0.71
CA PHE A 83 -2.11 4.32 -0.44
C PHE A 83 -3.37 3.43 -0.30
N GLN A 84 -4.47 4.03 0.14
CA GLN A 84 -5.76 3.36 0.26
C GLN A 84 -6.92 4.32 0.06
N ILE A 85 -8.11 3.75 -0.16
CA ILE A 85 -9.37 4.48 -0.27
C ILE A 85 -10.26 4.14 0.93
N TRP A 86 -10.90 5.15 1.49
CA TRP A 86 -11.94 5.02 2.51
C TRP A 86 -13.26 5.55 1.95
N PHE A 87 -14.32 4.74 1.99
CA PHE A 87 -15.66 5.18 1.60
C PHE A 87 -16.32 5.89 2.78
N THR A 88 -16.07 7.18 2.84
CA THR A 88 -16.54 8.09 3.90
C THR A 88 -16.51 9.52 3.38
N ASP A 89 -17.38 10.37 3.92
CA ASP A 89 -17.38 11.83 3.72
C ASP A 89 -16.44 12.57 4.71
N GLN A 90 -16.04 11.88 5.78
CA GLN A 90 -15.19 12.44 6.84
C GLN A 90 -13.70 12.28 6.52
N GLU A 91 -12.88 13.18 7.04
CA GLU A 91 -11.41 13.08 6.95
C GLU A 91 -10.91 11.94 7.85
N PRO A 92 -10.21 10.92 7.30
CA PRO A 92 -9.67 9.83 8.09
C PRO A 92 -8.41 10.28 8.84
N ARG A 93 -8.54 10.55 10.15
CA ARG A 93 -7.45 11.08 11.00
C ARG A 93 -6.85 10.04 11.94
N ASP A 94 -7.65 9.07 12.35
CA ASP A 94 -7.28 8.05 13.33
C ASP A 94 -8.10 6.77 13.11
N HIS A 95 -7.78 5.73 13.86
CA HIS A 95 -8.48 4.44 13.80
C HIS A 95 -10.00 4.56 14.08
N ARG A 96 -10.43 5.51 14.89
CA ARG A 96 -11.86 5.69 15.24
C ARG A 96 -12.64 6.32 14.09
N SER A 97 -12.03 7.28 13.39
CA SER A 97 -12.64 7.91 12.22
C SER A 97 -12.77 6.94 11.05
N VAL A 98 -11.74 6.12 10.78
CA VAL A 98 -11.79 5.09 9.71
C VAL A 98 -12.72 3.93 10.05
N GLY A 99 -12.93 3.62 11.33
CA GLY A 99 -13.88 2.59 11.77
C GLY A 99 -15.34 2.89 11.40
N LYS A 100 -15.64 4.10 10.95
CA LYS A 100 -16.97 4.52 10.46
C LYS A 100 -17.12 4.43 8.93
N ALA A 101 -16.04 4.13 8.22
CA ALA A 101 -16.08 3.97 6.76
C ALA A 101 -16.90 2.75 6.34
N ASP A 102 -17.51 2.82 5.16
CA ASP A 102 -18.31 1.73 4.59
C ASP A 102 -17.41 0.58 4.12
N THR A 103 -17.23 -0.39 4.99
CA THR A 103 -16.42 -1.60 4.73
C THR A 103 -17.03 -2.47 3.63
N LEU A 104 -18.36 -2.57 3.56
CA LEU A 104 -19.02 -3.38 2.53
C LEU A 104 -18.78 -2.79 1.14
N ARG A 105 -18.89 -1.47 1.02
CA ARG A 105 -18.56 -0.77 -0.21
C ARG A 105 -17.10 -0.95 -0.59
N HIS A 106 -16.18 -0.96 0.38
CA HIS A 106 -14.77 -1.24 0.14
C HIS A 106 -14.53 -2.66 -0.39
N MET A 107 -15.19 -3.66 0.17
CA MET A 107 -15.10 -5.05 -0.32
C MET A 107 -15.62 -5.15 -1.75
N ARG A 108 -16.77 -4.51 -2.03
CA ARG A 108 -17.35 -4.48 -3.37
C ARG A 108 -16.44 -3.77 -4.37
N PHE A 109 -15.89 -2.64 -4.01
CA PHE A 109 -14.88 -1.93 -4.82
C PHE A 109 -13.72 -2.84 -5.20
N SER A 110 -13.20 -3.61 -4.25
CA SER A 110 -12.09 -4.55 -4.50
C SER A 110 -12.48 -5.69 -5.45
N ASP A 111 -13.69 -6.24 -5.31
CA ASP A 111 -14.22 -7.28 -6.21
C ASP A 111 -14.43 -6.73 -7.64
N LEU A 112 -15.00 -5.54 -7.75
CA LEU A 112 -15.20 -4.88 -9.04
C LEU A 112 -13.88 -4.57 -9.75
N LEU A 113 -12.88 -4.09 -9.02
CA LEU A 113 -11.52 -3.87 -9.56
C LEU A 113 -10.89 -5.16 -10.07
N LEU A 114 -11.02 -6.25 -9.32
CA LEU A 114 -10.52 -7.56 -9.74
C LEU A 114 -11.14 -8.00 -11.06
N ARG A 115 -12.45 -7.76 -11.27
CA ARG A 115 -13.15 -8.03 -12.52
C ARG A 115 -12.66 -7.17 -13.69
N GLN A 116 -12.10 -6.00 -13.40
CA GLN A 116 -11.43 -5.13 -14.39
C GLN A 116 -9.95 -5.50 -14.58
N GLY A 117 -9.47 -6.59 -13.99
CA GLY A 117 -8.07 -7.03 -14.11
C GLY A 117 -7.09 -6.34 -13.16
N VAL A 118 -7.58 -5.54 -12.20
CA VAL A 118 -6.75 -4.85 -11.22
C VAL A 118 -6.79 -5.59 -9.87
N LEU A 119 -5.70 -6.28 -9.54
CA LEU A 119 -5.53 -6.92 -8.24
C LEU A 119 -4.86 -5.95 -7.27
N LYS A 120 -5.50 -5.71 -6.13
CA LYS A 120 -4.91 -5.00 -5.00
C LYS A 120 -4.94 -5.84 -3.73
N ALA A 121 -4.14 -5.49 -2.73
CA ALA A 121 -4.28 -6.08 -1.40
C ALA A 121 -5.65 -5.74 -0.79
N ALA A 122 -6.08 -6.47 0.24
CA ALA A 122 -7.40 -6.31 0.83
C ALA A 122 -7.76 -4.85 1.14
N GLU A 123 -6.83 -4.08 1.70
CA GLU A 123 -7.08 -2.69 2.09
C GLU A 123 -6.30 -1.66 1.27
N LYS A 124 -5.07 -1.99 0.86
CA LYS A 124 -4.09 -1.03 0.33
C LYS A 124 -3.73 -1.31 -1.12
N PHE A 125 -3.31 -0.26 -1.80
CA PHE A 125 -2.58 -0.34 -3.05
C PHE A 125 -1.09 -0.29 -2.74
N PHE A 126 -0.33 -1.19 -3.34
CA PHE A 126 1.13 -1.20 -3.29
C PHE A 126 1.66 -0.95 -4.70
N VAL A 127 2.42 0.13 -4.84
CA VAL A 127 2.96 0.55 -6.12
C VAL A 127 4.36 -0.05 -6.32
N SER A 128 4.63 -0.49 -7.53
CA SER A 128 5.93 -1.03 -7.92
C SER A 128 6.65 -0.09 -8.90
N GLY A 129 7.97 -0.03 -8.80
CA GLY A 129 8.80 0.72 -9.74
C GLY A 129 8.81 0.18 -11.18
N VAL A 130 8.24 -1.03 -11.41
CA VAL A 130 8.14 -1.63 -12.74
C VAL A 130 6.79 -1.34 -13.44
N HIS A 131 5.83 -0.72 -12.77
CA HIS A 131 4.58 -0.32 -13.43
C HIS A 131 4.88 0.68 -14.56
N THR A 132 4.27 0.43 -15.70
CA THR A 132 4.38 1.24 -16.91
C THR A 132 3.32 2.36 -16.93
N ASP A 133 3.42 3.29 -17.87
CA ASP A 133 2.39 4.30 -18.10
C ASP A 133 1.09 3.66 -18.64
N GLU A 134 1.20 2.54 -19.35
CA GLU A 134 0.06 1.74 -19.80
C GLU A 134 -0.69 1.11 -18.62
N ASP A 135 0.04 0.55 -17.63
CA ASP A 135 -0.57 0.03 -16.41
C ASP A 135 -1.33 1.12 -15.64
N VAL A 136 -0.76 2.33 -15.58
CA VAL A 136 -1.42 3.50 -14.96
C VAL A 136 -2.69 3.87 -15.72
N ALA A 137 -2.64 3.93 -17.05
CA ALA A 137 -3.79 4.26 -17.89
C ALA A 137 -4.90 3.23 -17.74
N GLN A 138 -4.58 1.93 -17.81
CA GLN A 138 -5.51 0.83 -17.62
C GLN A 138 -6.15 0.86 -16.22
N THR A 139 -5.35 1.09 -15.19
CA THR A 139 -5.85 1.13 -13.81
C THR A 139 -6.78 2.33 -13.60
N ASN A 140 -6.46 3.49 -14.15
CA ASN A 140 -7.32 4.67 -14.07
C ASN A 140 -8.63 4.48 -14.83
N GLU A 141 -8.63 3.75 -15.96
CA GLU A 141 -9.87 3.36 -16.65
C GLU A 141 -10.71 2.43 -15.78
N ALA A 142 -10.09 1.43 -15.15
CA ALA A 142 -10.77 0.54 -14.22
C ALA A 142 -11.40 1.33 -13.04
N PHE A 143 -10.72 2.34 -12.52
CA PHE A 143 -11.26 3.21 -11.46
C PHE A 143 -12.54 3.93 -11.94
N ARG A 144 -12.58 4.45 -13.16
CA ARG A 144 -13.77 5.12 -13.73
C ARG A 144 -14.95 4.18 -13.85
N VAL A 145 -14.72 3.00 -14.45
CA VAL A 145 -15.76 1.98 -14.60
C VAL A 145 -16.33 1.55 -13.25
N VAL A 146 -15.45 1.26 -12.30
CA VAL A 146 -15.86 0.80 -10.96
C VAL A 146 -16.57 1.90 -10.18
N ALA A 147 -16.12 3.15 -10.28
CA ALA A 147 -16.79 4.27 -9.61
C ALA A 147 -18.25 4.45 -10.11
N GLN A 148 -18.49 4.33 -11.41
CA GLN A 148 -19.84 4.36 -11.98
C GLN A 148 -20.71 3.22 -11.47
N GLN A 149 -20.19 1.98 -11.48
CA GLN A 149 -20.92 0.81 -10.95
C GLN A 149 -21.28 0.97 -9.47
N LEU A 150 -20.39 1.56 -8.67
CA LEU A 150 -20.67 1.84 -7.26
C LEU A 150 -21.72 2.93 -7.05
N ALA A 151 -21.82 3.90 -7.96
CA ALA A 151 -22.83 4.94 -7.95
C ALA A 151 -24.22 4.39 -8.30
N GLU A 152 -24.29 3.44 -9.24
CA GLU A 152 -25.52 2.79 -9.68
C GLU A 152 -26.05 1.75 -8.67
N GLY A 153 -25.26 1.41 -7.65
CA GLY A 153 -25.64 0.41 -6.65
C GLY A 153 -25.55 -1.04 -7.14
N VAL A 154 -24.87 -1.24 -8.26
CA VAL A 154 -24.65 -2.56 -8.88
C VAL A 154 -23.58 -3.34 -8.12
#